data_bc8d5cfa63da58d1c83a5010cf1d7ec0
#
_entry.id   bc8d5cfa63da58d1c83a5010cf1d7ec0
#
_cell.length_a   1.000
_cell.length_b   1.000
_cell.length_c   1.000
_cell.angle_alpha   90.00
_cell.angle_beta   90.00
_cell.angle_gamma   90.00
#
_symmetry.space_group_name_H-M   'P 1'
#
loop_
_entity.id
_entity.type
_entity.pdbx_description
1 polymer ?
#
loop_
_entity_poly.entity_id
_entity_poly.type
_entity_poly.pdbx_seq_one_letter_code
_entity_poly.pdbx_strand_id
1 'polypeptide(L)'
;MGKKAGVPVPLMPLEHPLLFFGPLPEAQGAEDFLVYPLLRDQGNSAYVRDTGRLHGGMLEWGYYEDKNPRLVDPEDIGNPEKTMGSDSMRYLDLEEVAEPLEKAFETTPILNELGWDEKSSFNGLLSVTPDAGSLIGESPEVRGFWLCEAVWVKDGPGCARLCAESMVNGKTQVDMHSFDIARFYPEQKEKEFVKSRAFENSQTIYTPAVHPREPYISSREKYVSPFYEREKELGGFFDNEVACWERALAYKSNEQKLDKYLKDIPVREN
;
A
#
# COMPACT_ATOMS: atom_id res chain seq x y z
N MET A 1 -6.70 18.41 -5.08
CA MET A 1 -6.96 19.01 -6.43
C MET A 1 -8.14 18.35 -7.09
N GLY A 2 -8.23 17.02 -7.16
CA GLY A 2 -9.34 16.29 -7.80
C GLY A 2 -10.72 16.76 -7.36
N LYS A 3 -10.99 16.82 -6.05
CA LYS A 3 -12.28 17.32 -5.52
C LYS A 3 -12.65 18.71 -6.04
N LYS A 4 -11.66 19.62 -6.19
CA LYS A 4 -11.88 20.98 -6.72
C LYS A 4 -12.20 20.98 -8.23
N ALA A 5 -11.68 19.99 -8.95
CA ALA A 5 -11.91 19.82 -10.39
C ALA A 5 -13.13 18.95 -10.70
N GLY A 6 -13.79 18.38 -9.69
CA GLY A 6 -14.89 17.42 -9.88
C GLY A 6 -14.43 16.03 -10.34
N VAL A 7 -13.14 15.72 -10.14
CA VAL A 7 -12.56 14.41 -10.48
C VAL A 7 -12.43 13.57 -9.21
N PRO A 8 -13.11 12.43 -9.10
CA PRO A 8 -12.92 11.49 -8.01
C PRO A 8 -11.57 10.80 -8.16
N VAL A 9 -10.72 10.92 -7.15
CA VAL A 9 -9.40 10.27 -7.09
C VAL A 9 -9.47 9.16 -6.04
N PRO A 10 -9.59 7.89 -6.43
CA PRO A 10 -9.82 6.78 -5.51
C PRO A 10 -8.51 6.36 -4.81
N LEU A 11 -8.08 7.12 -3.83
CA LEU A 11 -6.96 6.78 -2.96
C LEU A 11 -7.20 7.24 -1.52
N MET A 12 -6.57 6.56 -0.57
CA MET A 12 -6.50 6.97 0.83
C MET A 12 -5.05 7.20 1.23
N PRO A 13 -4.76 8.27 1.97
CA PRO A 13 -3.47 8.42 2.64
C PRO A 13 -3.36 7.40 3.77
N LEU A 14 -2.18 6.79 3.89
CA LEU A 14 -1.83 5.81 4.91
C LEU A 14 -0.65 6.33 5.71
N GLU A 15 -0.75 6.34 7.03
CA GLU A 15 0.38 6.66 7.89
C GLU A 15 1.47 5.60 7.81
N HIS A 16 2.72 6.09 7.77
CA HIS A 16 3.90 5.24 7.70
C HIS A 16 5.00 5.82 8.59
N PRO A 17 5.21 5.25 9.78
CA PRO A 17 6.20 5.75 10.72
C PRO A 17 7.62 5.54 10.21
N LEU A 18 8.45 6.57 10.37
CA LEU A 18 9.88 6.55 10.07
C LEU A 18 10.64 7.12 11.25
N LEU A 19 11.41 6.29 11.91
CA LEU A 19 12.20 6.64 13.07
C LEU A 19 13.68 6.70 12.71
N PHE A 20 14.38 7.68 13.28
CA PHE A 20 15.81 7.85 13.11
C PHE A 20 16.55 7.53 14.40
N PHE A 21 17.67 6.84 14.26
CA PHE A 21 18.54 6.41 15.35
C PHE A 21 19.98 6.83 15.07
N GLY A 22 20.67 7.32 16.08
CA GLY A 22 22.07 7.63 15.90
C GLY A 22 22.48 9.02 16.32
N PRO A 23 23.60 9.52 15.74
CA PRO A 23 24.25 9.08 14.48
C PRO A 23 25.08 7.81 14.61
N LEU A 24 25.21 7.05 13.53
CA LEU A 24 26.09 5.90 13.41
C LEU A 24 27.52 6.38 13.18
N PRO A 25 28.49 6.08 14.08
CA PRO A 25 29.85 6.64 13.99
C PRO A 25 30.53 6.41 12.65
N GLU A 26 30.38 5.23 12.06
CA GLU A 26 31.01 4.83 10.80
C GLU A 26 30.39 5.53 9.58
N ALA A 27 29.17 6.03 9.70
CA ALA A 27 28.48 6.73 8.62
C ALA A 27 28.60 8.26 8.73
N GLN A 28 29.18 8.78 9.82
CA GLN A 28 29.44 10.20 9.95
C GLN A 28 30.48 10.68 8.95
N GLY A 29 30.11 11.72 8.21
CA GLY A 29 31.00 12.27 7.18
C GLY A 29 31.11 11.40 5.92
N ALA A 30 30.26 10.38 5.74
CA ALA A 30 30.23 9.59 4.53
C ALA A 30 29.95 10.46 3.28
N GLU A 31 30.66 10.20 2.21
CA GLU A 31 30.43 10.85 0.90
C GLU A 31 29.28 10.20 0.14
N ASP A 32 29.04 8.91 0.38
CA ASP A 32 28.00 8.14 -0.26
C ASP A 32 26.61 8.37 0.38
N PHE A 33 25.57 8.18 -0.40
CA PHE A 33 24.18 8.26 0.07
C PHE A 33 23.80 7.09 1.00
N LEU A 34 24.36 5.92 0.75
CA LEU A 34 24.22 4.71 1.55
C LEU A 34 25.59 4.11 1.79
N VAL A 35 25.86 3.68 3.00
CA VAL A 35 27.12 3.03 3.42
C VAL A 35 26.93 1.52 3.53
N TYR A 36 25.77 1.09 3.99
CA TYR A 36 25.42 -0.31 4.21
C TYR A 36 24.27 -0.77 3.32
N PRO A 37 24.15 -2.08 3.08
CA PRO A 37 22.96 -2.64 2.44
C PRO A 37 21.70 -2.36 3.23
N LEU A 38 20.59 -2.10 2.54
CA LEU A 38 19.28 -2.02 3.16
C LEU A 38 18.88 -3.38 3.74
N LEU A 39 18.52 -3.40 5.00
CA LEU A 39 17.93 -4.57 5.67
C LEU A 39 16.41 -4.54 5.51
N ARG A 40 15.84 -5.60 4.97
CA ARG A 40 14.40 -5.82 4.95
C ARG A 40 14.04 -6.95 5.91
N ASP A 41 13.36 -6.61 7.00
CA ASP A 41 12.78 -7.57 7.94
C ASP A 41 11.34 -7.86 7.53
N GLN A 42 11.18 -8.85 6.66
CA GLN A 42 9.88 -9.21 6.11
C GLN A 42 8.97 -9.83 7.19
N GLY A 43 9.53 -10.54 8.15
CA GLY A 43 8.78 -11.16 9.25
C GLY A 43 8.09 -10.16 10.17
N ASN A 44 8.69 -9.00 10.33
CA ASN A 44 8.18 -7.91 11.17
C ASN A 44 7.68 -6.71 10.35
N SER A 45 7.48 -6.85 9.06
CA SER A 45 7.00 -5.79 8.14
C SER A 45 7.80 -4.47 8.24
N ALA A 46 9.12 -4.58 8.48
CA ALA A 46 10.00 -3.46 8.75
C ALA A 46 11.20 -3.41 7.82
N TYR A 47 11.88 -2.29 7.81
CA TYR A 47 13.16 -2.13 7.14
C TYR A 47 14.08 -1.20 7.92
N VAL A 48 15.39 -1.39 7.73
CA VAL A 48 16.42 -0.52 8.28
C VAL A 48 17.42 -0.18 7.17
N ARG A 49 17.81 1.08 7.10
CA ARG A 49 18.93 1.50 6.25
C ARG A 49 19.69 2.65 6.92
N ASP A 50 20.93 2.85 6.51
CA ASP A 50 21.65 4.08 6.84
C ASP A 50 21.22 5.22 5.93
N THR A 51 21.42 6.45 6.39
CA THR A 51 21.15 7.66 5.63
C THR A 51 22.38 8.17 4.88
N GLY A 52 23.53 7.50 5.02
CA GLY A 52 24.79 7.94 4.46
C GLY A 52 25.09 9.41 4.79
N ARG A 53 25.42 10.19 3.77
CA ARG A 53 25.63 11.64 3.93
C ARG A 53 24.38 12.46 4.24
N LEU A 54 23.21 11.87 4.08
CA LEU A 54 21.95 12.49 4.45
C LEU A 54 21.74 12.35 5.95
N HIS A 55 21.11 13.33 6.58
CA HIS A 55 20.78 13.32 8.01
C HIS A 55 21.94 12.95 8.95
N GLY A 56 23.19 13.23 8.55
CA GLY A 56 24.37 13.04 9.42
C GLY A 56 24.76 11.58 9.70
N GLY A 57 24.40 10.66 8.83
CA GLY A 57 24.76 9.25 8.95
C GLY A 57 23.99 8.51 10.03
N MET A 58 22.69 8.72 10.11
CA MET A 58 21.79 7.99 11.01
C MET A 58 21.35 6.66 10.42
N LEU A 59 20.77 5.80 11.24
CA LEU A 59 19.93 4.69 10.79
C LEU A 59 18.48 5.13 10.79
N GLU A 60 17.76 4.82 9.72
CA GLU A 60 16.31 4.95 9.69
C GLU A 60 15.65 3.58 9.77
N TRP A 61 14.61 3.48 10.58
CA TRP A 61 13.74 2.32 10.70
C TRP A 61 12.34 2.72 10.25
N GLY A 62 11.80 1.98 9.28
CA GLY A 62 10.43 2.16 8.80
C GLY A 62 9.61 0.90 9.03
N TYR A 63 8.33 1.09 9.33
CA TYR A 63 7.42 0.01 9.66
C TYR A 63 6.10 0.13 8.88
N TYR A 64 5.64 -0.98 8.35
CA TYR A 64 4.34 -1.10 7.69
C TYR A 64 3.35 -1.78 8.64
N GLU A 65 2.44 -0.99 9.20
CA GLU A 65 1.40 -1.51 10.09
C GLU A 65 0.42 -2.39 9.31
N ASP A 66 0.41 -3.69 9.62
CA ASP A 66 -0.39 -4.70 8.94
C ASP A 66 -1.64 -5.14 9.73
N LYS A 67 -1.65 -4.94 11.05
CA LYS A 67 -2.78 -5.33 11.90
C LYS A 67 -3.89 -4.28 11.89
N ASN A 68 -3.52 -3.03 12.06
CA ASN A 68 -4.46 -1.90 12.14
C ASN A 68 -3.94 -0.67 11.38
N PRO A 69 -3.84 -0.74 10.04
CA PRO A 69 -3.34 0.37 9.22
C PRO A 69 -4.12 1.65 9.47
N ARG A 70 -3.40 2.76 9.65
CA ARG A 70 -4.00 4.06 9.95
C ARG A 70 -4.19 4.87 8.67
N LEU A 71 -5.42 4.81 8.15
CA LEU A 71 -5.82 5.66 7.03
C LEU A 71 -6.19 7.05 7.52
N VAL A 72 -5.70 8.06 6.84
CA VAL A 72 -6.00 9.46 7.12
C VAL A 72 -7.14 9.93 6.22
N ASP A 73 -8.13 10.60 6.80
CA ASP A 73 -9.15 11.24 5.96
C ASP A 73 -8.48 12.34 5.13
N PRO A 74 -8.71 12.38 3.81
CA PRO A 74 -8.15 13.44 2.96
C PRO A 74 -8.47 14.88 3.42
N GLU A 75 -9.53 15.06 4.21
CA GLU A 75 -9.87 16.36 4.80
C GLU A 75 -8.99 16.74 6.00
N ASP A 76 -8.33 15.76 6.62
CA ASP A 76 -7.37 15.95 7.71
C ASP A 76 -5.92 16.20 7.21
N ILE A 77 -5.68 16.12 5.91
CA ILE A 77 -4.37 16.48 5.34
C ILE A 77 -4.18 17.99 5.49
N GLY A 78 -3.01 18.38 6.00
CA GLY A 78 -2.69 19.78 6.26
C GLY A 78 -3.32 20.35 7.54
N ASN A 79 -3.94 19.52 8.39
CA ASN A 79 -4.38 19.96 9.71
C ASN A 79 -3.15 20.33 10.56
N PRO A 80 -2.97 21.61 10.93
CA PRO A 80 -1.75 22.09 11.61
C PRO A 80 -1.54 21.47 12.99
N GLU A 81 -2.60 20.95 13.62
CA GLU A 81 -2.50 20.27 14.91
C GLU A 81 -1.89 18.87 14.80
N LYS A 82 -1.92 18.30 13.59
CA LYS A 82 -1.46 16.92 13.31
C LYS A 82 -0.18 16.87 12.46
N THR A 83 0.33 18.00 11.99
CA THR A 83 1.45 18.05 11.03
C THR A 83 2.69 18.74 11.60
N MET A 84 3.86 18.30 11.12
CA MET A 84 5.18 18.80 11.50
C MET A 84 5.73 19.77 10.44
N GLY A 85 5.01 20.85 10.13
CA GLY A 85 5.44 21.86 9.16
C GLY A 85 5.32 21.45 7.68
N SER A 86 4.82 20.26 7.40
CA SER A 86 4.51 19.76 6.05
C SER A 86 3.24 18.92 6.10
N ASP A 87 2.38 19.07 5.12
CA ASP A 87 1.10 18.34 5.05
C ASP A 87 1.26 16.81 5.04
N SER A 88 2.42 16.32 4.58
CA SER A 88 2.74 14.89 4.50
C SER A 88 3.56 14.35 5.67
N MET A 89 3.98 15.23 6.60
CA MET A 89 4.73 14.83 7.80
C MET A 89 3.85 15.07 9.03
N ARG A 90 3.54 14.01 9.74
CA ARG A 90 2.67 14.00 10.92
C ARG A 90 3.49 13.69 12.17
N TYR A 91 2.96 14.12 13.31
CA TYR A 91 3.54 13.72 14.59
C TYR A 91 3.49 12.21 14.76
N LEU A 92 4.57 11.66 15.30
CA LEU A 92 4.70 10.25 15.61
C LEU A 92 4.20 10.00 17.03
N ASP A 93 3.34 9.00 17.19
CA ASP A 93 3.00 8.45 18.49
C ASP A 93 3.81 7.17 18.72
N LEU A 94 4.70 7.19 19.72
CA LEU A 94 5.54 6.04 20.03
C LEU A 94 4.75 4.86 20.59
N GLU A 95 3.63 5.07 21.25
CA GLU A 95 2.79 3.97 21.76
C GLU A 95 2.28 3.10 20.61
N GLU A 96 2.03 3.69 19.45
CA GLU A 96 1.55 2.99 18.27
C GLU A 96 2.60 2.09 17.62
N VAL A 97 3.89 2.35 17.83
CA VAL A 97 5.00 1.59 17.24
C VAL A 97 5.81 0.81 18.28
N ALA A 98 5.40 0.82 19.55
CA ALA A 98 6.17 0.23 20.65
C ALA A 98 6.44 -1.27 20.45
N GLU A 99 5.40 -2.08 20.20
CA GLU A 99 5.55 -3.53 19.97
C GLU A 99 6.46 -3.85 18.76
N PRO A 100 6.24 -3.29 17.55
CA PRO A 100 7.12 -3.55 16.41
C PRO A 100 8.55 -3.01 16.62
N LEU A 101 8.71 -1.93 17.38
CA LEU A 101 10.03 -1.38 17.69
C LEU A 101 10.82 -2.29 18.66
N GLU A 102 10.16 -2.89 19.65
CA GLU A 102 10.79 -3.90 20.52
C GLU A 102 11.33 -5.08 19.70
N LYS A 103 10.58 -5.58 18.76
CA LYS A 103 11.03 -6.62 17.82
C LYS A 103 12.18 -6.16 16.93
N ALA A 104 12.19 -4.88 16.53
CA ALA A 104 13.30 -4.32 15.77
C ALA A 104 14.59 -4.28 16.61
N PHE A 105 14.52 -4.01 17.91
CA PHE A 105 15.69 -4.08 18.81
C PHE A 105 16.24 -5.48 18.99
N GLU A 106 15.38 -6.51 18.90
CA GLU A 106 15.83 -7.90 18.91
C GLU A 106 16.56 -8.29 17.62
N THR A 107 16.07 -7.87 16.47
CA THR A 107 16.64 -8.20 15.16
C THR A 107 17.78 -7.27 14.73
N THR A 108 17.78 -6.05 15.23
CA THR A 108 18.77 -5.01 14.92
C THR A 108 19.16 -4.27 16.20
N PRO A 109 19.95 -4.89 17.11
CA PRO A 109 20.24 -4.35 18.45
C PRO A 109 20.92 -2.98 18.44
N ILE A 110 21.66 -2.65 17.38
CA ILE A 110 22.32 -1.36 17.22
C ILE A 110 21.37 -0.17 17.30
N LEU A 111 20.09 -0.34 16.92
CA LEU A 111 19.08 0.72 17.04
C LEU A 111 18.91 1.16 18.50
N ASN A 112 18.87 0.19 19.42
CA ASN A 112 18.75 0.48 20.85
C ASN A 112 20.01 1.13 21.43
N GLU A 113 21.19 0.76 20.91
CA GLU A 113 22.47 1.32 21.35
C GLU A 113 22.66 2.77 20.91
N LEU A 114 22.24 3.09 19.70
CA LEU A 114 22.36 4.44 19.12
C LEU A 114 21.39 5.44 19.78
N GLY A 115 20.21 4.97 20.17
CA GLY A 115 19.16 5.82 20.71
C GLY A 115 18.34 6.54 19.62
N TRP A 116 17.12 6.81 19.98
CA TRP A 116 16.13 7.43 19.09
C TRP A 116 16.29 8.95 19.01
N ASP A 117 16.24 9.49 17.77
CA ASP A 117 16.17 10.93 17.52
C ASP A 117 14.72 11.35 17.23
N GLU A 118 14.05 11.86 18.25
CA GLU A 118 12.68 12.34 18.16
C GLU A 118 12.49 13.44 17.11
N LYS A 119 13.48 14.35 16.99
CA LYS A 119 13.35 15.53 16.13
C LYS A 119 13.36 15.22 14.64
N SER A 120 14.10 14.19 14.28
CA SER A 120 14.18 13.73 12.89
C SER A 120 13.09 12.73 12.53
N SER A 121 12.48 12.09 13.53
CA SER A 121 11.46 11.07 13.34
C SER A 121 10.09 11.67 13.06
N PHE A 122 9.32 11.02 12.20
CA PHE A 122 7.99 11.49 11.81
C PHE A 122 7.11 10.33 11.32
N ASN A 123 5.83 10.61 11.22
CA ASN A 123 4.86 9.73 10.58
C ASN A 123 4.53 10.30 9.20
N GLY A 124 5.03 9.63 8.14
CA GLY A 124 4.82 10.03 6.76
C GLY A 124 3.47 9.59 6.23
N LEU A 125 3.11 10.05 5.02
CA LEU A 125 1.91 9.61 4.32
C LEU A 125 2.28 8.88 3.04
N LEU A 126 1.81 7.64 2.93
CA LEU A 126 1.76 6.88 1.69
C LEU A 126 0.37 7.05 1.05
N SER A 127 0.23 6.71 -0.22
CA SER A 127 -1.05 6.69 -0.93
C SER A 127 -1.43 5.27 -1.32
N VAL A 128 -2.65 4.85 -0.99
CA VAL A 128 -3.15 3.50 -1.26
C VAL A 128 -4.47 3.58 -2.00
N THR A 129 -4.53 2.91 -3.14
CA THR A 129 -5.73 2.79 -3.99
C THR A 129 -6.50 1.50 -3.68
N PRO A 130 -7.74 1.34 -4.18
CA PRO A 130 -8.53 0.14 -3.96
C PRO A 130 -7.91 -1.17 -4.48
N ASP A 131 -6.98 -1.09 -5.41
CA ASP A 131 -6.28 -2.24 -6.01
C ASP A 131 -4.76 -2.19 -5.81
N ALA A 132 -4.28 -1.29 -4.96
CA ALA A 132 -2.87 -1.02 -4.69
C ALA A 132 -2.04 -0.56 -5.91
N GLY A 133 -2.67 -0.29 -7.05
CA GLY A 133 -2.01 0.21 -8.26
C GLY A 133 -1.95 1.73 -8.33
N SER A 134 -0.98 2.28 -9.05
CA SER A 134 -0.90 3.73 -9.31
C SER A 134 -2.07 4.24 -10.14
N LEU A 135 -2.31 5.56 -10.10
CA LEU A 135 -3.33 6.27 -10.87
C LEU A 135 -2.64 7.14 -11.91
N ILE A 136 -2.63 6.72 -13.16
CA ILE A 136 -1.92 7.43 -14.23
C ILE A 136 -2.86 7.61 -15.41
N GLY A 137 -2.88 8.81 -15.97
CA GLY A 137 -3.64 9.06 -17.18
C GLY A 137 -4.57 10.26 -17.10
N GLU A 138 -5.27 10.51 -18.20
CA GLU A 138 -6.28 11.57 -18.29
C GLU A 138 -7.56 11.13 -17.58
N SER A 139 -8.13 12.03 -16.78
CA SER A 139 -9.41 11.78 -16.13
C SER A 139 -10.52 11.58 -17.16
N PRO A 140 -11.35 10.54 -17.03
CA PRO A 140 -12.52 10.38 -17.90
C PRO A 140 -13.61 11.42 -17.64
N GLU A 141 -13.59 12.10 -16.48
CA GLU A 141 -14.58 13.11 -16.12
C GLU A 141 -14.24 14.50 -16.65
N VAL A 142 -12.94 14.86 -16.71
CA VAL A 142 -12.49 16.21 -17.07
C VAL A 142 -11.34 16.14 -18.05
N ARG A 143 -11.61 16.50 -19.29
CA ARG A 143 -10.59 16.55 -20.36
C ARG A 143 -9.47 17.53 -20.00
N GLY A 144 -8.24 17.11 -20.21
CA GLY A 144 -7.03 17.90 -19.89
C GLY A 144 -6.62 17.82 -18.43
N PHE A 145 -7.37 17.11 -17.58
CA PHE A 145 -6.98 16.84 -16.20
C PHE A 145 -6.28 15.50 -16.13
N TRP A 146 -4.98 15.55 -15.86
CA TRP A 146 -4.11 14.37 -15.82
C TRP A 146 -3.74 14.02 -14.40
N LEU A 147 -3.64 12.73 -14.13
CA LEU A 147 -3.21 12.17 -12.84
C LEU A 147 -1.90 11.42 -13.00
N CYS A 148 -1.05 11.53 -12.01
CA CYS A 148 0.12 10.70 -11.78
C CYS A 148 0.26 10.57 -10.27
N GLU A 149 -0.67 9.82 -9.66
CA GLU A 149 -0.91 9.74 -8.23
C GLU A 149 -0.73 8.30 -7.73
N ALA A 150 -0.65 8.11 -6.42
CA ALA A 150 -0.38 6.83 -5.80
C ALA A 150 0.87 6.14 -6.38
N VAL A 151 1.83 6.96 -6.79
CA VAL A 151 3.12 6.53 -7.32
C VAL A 151 4.13 6.57 -6.19
N TRP A 152 4.58 5.42 -5.76
CA TRP A 152 5.60 5.34 -4.72
C TRP A 152 6.98 5.61 -5.29
N VAL A 153 7.93 6.01 -4.42
CA VAL A 153 9.26 6.48 -4.83
C VAL A 153 9.95 5.53 -5.82
N LYS A 154 9.81 4.22 -5.61
CA LYS A 154 10.41 3.18 -6.50
C LYS A 154 9.90 3.24 -7.94
N ASP A 155 8.65 3.67 -8.14
CA ASP A 155 7.98 3.67 -9.45
C ASP A 155 7.99 5.06 -10.10
N GLY A 156 8.36 6.10 -9.35
CA GLY A 156 8.26 7.50 -9.73
C GLY A 156 8.82 7.84 -11.12
N PRO A 157 10.09 7.53 -11.43
CA PRO A 157 10.68 7.88 -12.72
C PRO A 157 9.99 7.22 -13.91
N GLY A 158 9.61 5.94 -13.75
CA GLY A 158 8.91 5.18 -14.80
C GLY A 158 7.51 5.71 -15.04
N CYS A 159 6.74 5.88 -13.98
CA CYS A 159 5.37 6.39 -14.05
C CYS A 159 5.30 7.82 -14.62
N ALA A 160 6.19 8.70 -14.16
CA ALA A 160 6.25 10.08 -14.67
C ALA A 160 6.57 10.12 -16.16
N ARG A 161 7.55 9.30 -16.62
CA ARG A 161 7.88 9.18 -18.04
C ARG A 161 6.69 8.72 -18.86
N LEU A 162 6.00 7.66 -18.44
CA LEU A 162 4.87 7.10 -19.17
C LEU A 162 3.66 8.04 -19.17
N CYS A 163 3.42 8.76 -18.08
CA CYS A 163 2.42 9.81 -18.03
C CYS A 163 2.71 10.91 -19.05
N ALA A 164 3.93 11.44 -19.08
CA ALA A 164 4.36 12.45 -20.04
C ALA A 164 4.29 11.95 -21.49
N GLU A 165 4.71 10.71 -21.74
CA GLU A 165 4.63 10.07 -23.06
C GLU A 165 3.16 9.98 -23.54
N SER A 166 2.23 9.58 -22.66
CA SER A 166 0.80 9.55 -22.96
C SER A 166 0.24 10.94 -23.26
N MET A 167 0.61 11.95 -22.47
CA MET A 167 0.19 13.34 -22.68
C MET A 167 0.63 13.89 -24.05
N VAL A 168 1.84 13.57 -24.48
CA VAL A 168 2.41 14.13 -25.73
C VAL A 168 1.99 13.33 -26.95
N ASN A 169 2.00 12.00 -26.86
CA ASN A 169 1.80 11.11 -28.01
C ASN A 169 0.39 10.48 -28.08
N GLY A 170 -0.44 10.68 -27.06
CA GLY A 170 -1.75 10.03 -26.93
C GLY A 170 -1.69 8.51 -26.65
N LYS A 171 -0.49 7.95 -26.52
CA LYS A 171 -0.25 6.52 -26.22
C LYS A 171 1.13 6.33 -25.63
N THR A 172 1.34 5.20 -24.97
CA THR A 172 2.61 4.76 -24.43
C THR A 172 3.17 3.55 -25.20
N GLN A 173 4.48 3.30 -25.08
CA GLN A 173 5.13 2.11 -25.66
C GLN A 173 4.79 0.83 -24.91
N VAL A 174 4.39 0.93 -23.65
CA VAL A 174 3.97 -0.19 -22.80
C VAL A 174 2.49 -0.09 -22.47
N ASP A 175 1.87 -1.22 -22.18
CA ASP A 175 0.48 -1.25 -21.77
C ASP A 175 0.32 -0.62 -20.38
N MET A 176 -0.55 0.39 -20.28
CA MET A 176 -0.83 1.14 -19.06
C MET A 176 -2.24 0.89 -18.50
N HIS A 177 -3.00 -0.04 -19.05
CA HIS A 177 -4.39 -0.26 -18.64
C HIS A 177 -4.53 -0.55 -17.14
N SER A 178 -3.57 -1.28 -16.55
CA SER A 178 -3.57 -1.58 -15.12
C SER A 178 -3.32 -0.36 -14.22
N PHE A 179 -2.87 0.76 -14.78
CA PHE A 179 -2.60 2.00 -14.06
C PHE A 179 -3.53 3.14 -14.47
N ASP A 180 -4.32 2.96 -15.54
CA ASP A 180 -5.23 3.98 -16.04
C ASP A 180 -6.29 4.31 -14.98
N ILE A 181 -6.51 5.60 -14.69
CA ILE A 181 -7.57 6.04 -13.79
C ILE A 181 -8.96 5.60 -14.26
N ALA A 182 -9.15 5.44 -15.56
CA ALA A 182 -10.41 4.98 -16.15
C ALA A 182 -10.75 3.51 -15.86
N ARG A 183 -9.82 2.73 -15.28
CA ARG A 183 -10.06 1.33 -14.87
C ARG A 183 -11.09 1.16 -13.76
N PHE A 184 -11.37 2.23 -13.01
CA PHE A 184 -12.30 2.19 -11.89
C PHE A 184 -13.74 2.51 -12.34
N TYR A 185 -14.66 1.64 -11.96
CA TYR A 185 -16.08 1.91 -12.07
C TYR A 185 -16.54 2.99 -11.07
N PRO A 186 -17.69 3.64 -11.28
CA PRO A 186 -18.18 4.67 -10.37
C PRO A 186 -18.24 4.23 -8.91
N GLU A 187 -18.71 3.02 -8.63
CA GLU A 187 -18.86 2.46 -7.28
C GLU A 187 -17.52 2.22 -6.60
N GLN A 188 -16.46 1.96 -7.38
CA GLN A 188 -15.11 1.80 -6.86
C GLN A 188 -14.45 3.13 -6.47
N LYS A 189 -15.04 4.26 -6.88
CA LYS A 189 -14.60 5.61 -6.52
C LYS A 189 -15.35 6.17 -5.31
N GLU A 190 -16.34 5.46 -4.78
CA GLU A 190 -17.05 5.84 -3.56
C GLU A 190 -16.15 5.78 -2.34
N LYS A 191 -16.26 6.77 -1.43
CA LYS A 191 -15.37 6.92 -0.27
C LYS A 191 -15.28 5.65 0.57
N GLU A 192 -16.41 5.01 0.88
CA GLU A 192 -16.43 3.81 1.72
C GLU A 192 -15.78 2.60 1.02
N PHE A 193 -15.98 2.46 -0.28
CA PHE A 193 -15.28 1.43 -1.06
C PHE A 193 -13.78 1.67 -1.05
N VAL A 194 -13.34 2.87 -1.39
CA VAL A 194 -11.92 3.24 -1.42
C VAL A 194 -11.27 3.01 -0.06
N LYS A 195 -11.93 3.44 1.02
CA LYS A 195 -11.42 3.28 2.39
C LYS A 195 -11.27 1.82 2.78
N SER A 196 -12.30 0.99 2.58
CA SER A 196 -12.26 -0.42 2.99
C SER A 196 -11.21 -1.21 2.20
N ARG A 197 -11.10 -0.97 0.90
CA ARG A 197 -10.11 -1.63 0.04
C ARG A 197 -8.68 -1.14 0.32
N ALA A 198 -8.49 0.16 0.52
CA ALA A 198 -7.19 0.71 0.91
C ALA A 198 -6.73 0.16 2.26
N PHE A 199 -7.64 0.01 3.22
CA PHE A 199 -7.34 -0.61 4.51
C PHE A 199 -6.87 -2.06 4.33
N GLU A 200 -7.63 -2.86 3.60
CA GLU A 200 -7.29 -4.27 3.34
C GLU A 200 -5.97 -4.41 2.55
N ASN A 201 -5.75 -3.58 1.53
CA ASN A 201 -4.48 -3.54 0.81
C ASN A 201 -3.32 -3.19 1.74
N SER A 202 -3.50 -2.22 2.64
CA SER A 202 -2.46 -1.82 3.59
C SER A 202 -2.05 -2.97 4.51
N GLN A 203 -2.97 -3.85 4.86
CA GLN A 203 -2.69 -5.05 5.65
C GLN A 203 -1.88 -6.10 4.87
N THR A 204 -1.88 -6.07 3.55
CA THR A 204 -1.35 -7.16 2.72
C THR A 204 -0.13 -6.80 1.88
N ILE A 205 0.15 -5.51 1.67
CA ILE A 205 1.23 -5.06 0.76
C ILE A 205 2.61 -5.61 1.15
N TYR A 206 2.92 -5.66 2.45
CA TYR A 206 4.26 -6.04 2.91
C TYR A 206 4.26 -7.12 4.00
N THR A 207 3.12 -7.73 4.27
CA THR A 207 3.04 -8.79 5.27
C THR A 207 3.40 -10.15 4.67
N PRO A 208 4.11 -11.01 5.43
CA PRO A 208 4.48 -12.34 4.96
C PRO A 208 3.31 -13.34 4.96
N ALA A 209 2.22 -13.03 5.67
CA ALA A 209 1.25 -14.03 6.11
C ALA A 209 0.11 -14.31 5.12
N VAL A 210 0.02 -13.62 3.98
CA VAL A 210 -1.22 -13.57 3.20
C VAL A 210 -1.15 -14.17 1.80
N HIS A 211 -0.05 -14.74 1.40
CA HIS A 211 0.05 -15.36 0.08
C HIS A 211 -0.13 -16.88 0.12
N PRO A 212 -0.87 -17.42 -0.84
CA PRO A 212 -1.65 -16.74 -1.87
C PRO A 212 -3.07 -16.44 -1.36
N ARG A 213 -3.34 -15.19 -0.96
CA ARG A 213 -4.69 -14.75 -0.66
C ARG A 213 -5.22 -13.99 -1.84
N GLU A 214 -6.15 -14.56 -2.50
CA GLU A 214 -6.88 -13.90 -3.52
C GLU A 214 -8.21 -13.55 -3.04
N PRO A 215 -9.17 -13.40 -2.87
CA PRO A 215 -10.11 -12.32 -3.04
C PRO A 215 -10.02 -11.33 -1.90
N TYR A 216 -10.42 -10.12 -2.19
CA TYR A 216 -10.75 -9.15 -1.18
C TYR A 216 -11.91 -9.66 -0.31
N ILE A 217 -11.86 -9.33 0.99
CA ILE A 217 -12.96 -9.62 1.94
C ILE A 217 -13.91 -8.43 1.99
N SER A 218 -13.38 -7.21 1.91
CA SER A 218 -14.16 -5.98 2.00
C SER A 218 -14.88 -5.64 0.71
N SER A 219 -15.99 -4.92 0.82
CA SER A 219 -16.74 -4.34 -0.31
C SER A 219 -17.04 -5.35 -1.43
N ARG A 220 -17.49 -6.53 -1.04
CA ARG A 220 -17.91 -7.63 -1.92
C ARG A 220 -19.30 -7.38 -2.51
N GLU A 221 -19.66 -8.21 -3.47
CA GLU A 221 -20.99 -8.26 -4.13
C GLU A 221 -21.40 -6.94 -4.79
N LYS A 222 -20.43 -6.13 -5.27
CA LYS A 222 -20.75 -4.91 -6.02
C LYS A 222 -21.34 -5.21 -7.39
N TYR A 223 -20.80 -6.20 -8.07
CA TYR A 223 -21.30 -6.71 -9.33
C TYR A 223 -21.45 -8.21 -9.27
N VAL A 224 -22.61 -8.68 -9.70
CA VAL A 224 -22.94 -10.09 -9.76
C VAL A 224 -23.48 -10.46 -11.15
N SER A 225 -23.21 -11.69 -11.60
CA SER A 225 -23.75 -12.18 -12.87
C SER A 225 -25.27 -12.37 -12.77
N PRO A 226 -25.99 -12.34 -13.90
CA PRO A 226 -27.42 -12.74 -13.91
C PRO A 226 -27.69 -14.13 -13.39
N PHE A 227 -26.67 -14.98 -13.29
CA PHE A 227 -26.75 -16.36 -12.80
C PHE A 227 -26.36 -16.51 -11.33
N TYR A 228 -25.96 -15.43 -10.66
CA TYR A 228 -25.37 -15.45 -9.31
C TYR A 228 -26.23 -16.22 -8.29
N GLU A 229 -27.53 -15.91 -8.22
CA GLU A 229 -28.43 -16.62 -7.30
C GLU A 229 -28.56 -18.11 -7.65
N ARG A 230 -28.60 -18.43 -8.94
CA ARG A 230 -28.61 -19.81 -9.37
C ARG A 230 -27.32 -20.55 -9.05
N GLU A 231 -26.19 -19.88 -9.17
CA GLU A 231 -24.88 -20.43 -8.79
C GLU A 231 -24.80 -20.67 -7.29
N LYS A 232 -25.34 -19.75 -6.45
CA LYS A 232 -25.49 -19.96 -5.01
C LYS A 232 -26.33 -21.19 -4.67
N GLU A 233 -27.48 -21.35 -5.31
CA GLU A 233 -28.36 -22.52 -5.14
C GLU A 233 -27.65 -23.85 -5.48
N LEU A 234 -26.75 -23.80 -6.46
CA LEU A 234 -25.91 -24.95 -6.86
C LEU A 234 -24.73 -25.21 -5.91
N GLY A 235 -24.62 -24.43 -4.83
CA GLY A 235 -23.52 -24.52 -3.88
C GLY A 235 -22.22 -23.92 -4.43
N GLY A 236 -22.35 -22.83 -5.16
CA GLY A 236 -21.21 -22.04 -5.63
C GLY A 236 -20.42 -21.45 -4.47
N PHE A 237 -19.11 -21.61 -4.53
CA PHE A 237 -18.17 -21.00 -3.59
C PHE A 237 -17.58 -19.75 -4.24
N PHE A 238 -17.99 -18.57 -3.73
CA PHE A 238 -17.61 -17.25 -4.25
C PHE A 238 -16.40 -16.71 -3.48
N ASP A 239 -15.24 -17.23 -3.75
CA ASP A 239 -13.97 -16.75 -3.19
C ASP A 239 -13.07 -16.19 -4.30
N ASN A 240 -13.67 -15.70 -5.37
CA ASN A 240 -12.99 -15.04 -6.47
C ASN A 240 -13.76 -13.81 -6.92
N GLU A 241 -13.09 -12.67 -6.87
CA GLU A 241 -13.61 -11.39 -7.33
C GLU A 241 -12.60 -10.78 -8.31
N VAL A 242 -13.08 -10.37 -9.47
CA VAL A 242 -12.26 -9.69 -10.47
C VAL A 242 -12.94 -8.39 -10.88
N ALA A 243 -12.30 -7.26 -10.64
CA ALA A 243 -12.84 -5.94 -10.91
C ALA A 243 -14.26 -5.75 -10.32
N CYS A 244 -14.46 -6.16 -9.08
CA CYS A 244 -15.72 -6.17 -8.33
C CYS A 244 -16.79 -7.16 -8.82
N TRP A 245 -16.51 -7.98 -9.83
CA TRP A 245 -17.42 -9.03 -10.28
C TRP A 245 -17.21 -10.29 -9.48
N GLU A 246 -18.27 -10.77 -8.80
CA GLU A 246 -18.24 -12.05 -8.11
C GLU A 246 -18.24 -13.21 -9.09
N ARG A 247 -17.38 -14.19 -8.82
CA ARG A 247 -17.27 -15.39 -9.63
C ARG A 247 -17.21 -16.62 -8.73
N ALA A 248 -17.96 -17.65 -9.08
CA ALA A 248 -17.83 -18.93 -8.40
C ALA A 248 -16.48 -19.58 -8.75
N LEU A 249 -15.65 -19.78 -7.75
CA LEU A 249 -14.38 -20.50 -7.86
C LEU A 249 -14.60 -21.99 -8.02
N ALA A 250 -15.56 -22.54 -7.29
CA ALA A 250 -15.91 -23.96 -7.29
C ALA A 250 -17.39 -24.15 -6.94
N TYR A 251 -17.88 -25.34 -7.17
CA TYR A 251 -19.22 -25.76 -6.76
C TYR A 251 -19.15 -26.96 -5.83
N LYS A 252 -20.05 -27.07 -4.86
CA LYS A 252 -20.10 -28.14 -3.86
C LYS A 252 -20.07 -29.56 -4.50
N SER A 253 -20.68 -29.70 -5.65
CA SER A 253 -20.64 -30.94 -6.43
C SER A 253 -19.23 -31.36 -6.88
N ASN A 254 -18.26 -30.46 -6.81
CA ASN A 254 -16.87 -30.72 -7.18
C ASN A 254 -15.96 -31.07 -6.00
N GLU A 255 -16.42 -30.94 -4.74
CA GLU A 255 -15.61 -31.17 -3.52
C GLU A 255 -14.94 -32.56 -3.55
N GLN A 256 -15.70 -33.63 -3.85
CA GLN A 256 -15.14 -34.96 -3.90
C GLN A 256 -14.06 -35.15 -4.99
N LYS A 257 -14.13 -34.34 -6.05
CA LYS A 257 -13.11 -34.39 -7.11
C LYS A 257 -11.87 -33.57 -6.69
N LEU A 258 -12.05 -32.49 -5.98
CA LEU A 258 -10.96 -31.67 -5.46
C LEU A 258 -10.18 -32.39 -4.37
N ASP A 259 -10.83 -33.12 -3.46
CA ASP A 259 -10.17 -33.89 -2.42
C ASP A 259 -9.16 -34.91 -2.98
N LYS A 260 -9.42 -35.44 -4.16
CA LYS A 260 -8.49 -36.34 -4.83
C LYS A 260 -7.20 -35.65 -5.27
N TYR A 261 -7.27 -34.37 -5.63
CA TYR A 261 -6.14 -33.60 -6.11
C TYR A 261 -5.45 -32.82 -4.98
N LEU A 262 -6.18 -32.47 -3.91
CA LEU A 262 -5.65 -31.68 -2.80
C LEU A 262 -4.96 -32.50 -1.71
N LYS A 263 -5.19 -33.84 -1.69
CA LYS A 263 -4.56 -34.76 -0.71
C LYS A 263 -3.03 -34.71 -0.70
N ASP A 264 -2.43 -34.35 -1.82
CA ASP A 264 -0.97 -34.33 -1.99
C ASP A 264 -0.38 -32.89 -1.88
N ILE A 265 -1.23 -31.89 -1.64
CA ILE A 265 -0.77 -30.50 -1.46
C ILE A 265 -0.66 -30.23 0.05
N PRO A 266 0.54 -29.95 0.57
CA PRO A 266 0.68 -29.63 1.99
C PRO A 266 -0.14 -28.38 2.33
N VAL A 267 -1.17 -28.56 3.16
CA VAL A 267 -1.90 -27.46 3.77
C VAL A 267 -0.93 -26.74 4.70
N ARG A 268 -0.60 -25.49 4.42
CA ARG A 268 0.10 -24.66 5.39
C ARG A 268 -0.90 -24.34 6.50
N GLU A 269 -0.65 -24.86 7.68
CA GLU A 269 -1.32 -24.42 8.90
C GLU A 269 -0.94 -22.93 9.12
N ASN A 270 -1.97 -22.09 9.27
CA ASN A 270 -1.84 -20.67 9.56
C ASN A 270 -1.40 -20.45 11.01
#